data_d248fcca2dd86070f2d8a0b5259ee377
#
_entry.id   d248fcca2dd86070f2d8a0b5259ee377
#
_cell.length_a   1.000
_cell.length_b   1.000
_cell.length_c   1.000
_cell.angle_alpha   90.00
_cell.angle_beta   90.00
_cell.angle_gamma   90.00
#
_symmetry.space_group_name_H-M   'P 1'
#
loop_
_entity.id
_entity.type
_entity.pdbx_description
1 polymer ?
#
loop_
_entity_poly.entity_id
_entity_poly.type
_entity_poly.pdbx_seq_one_letter_code
_entity_poly.pdbx_strand_id
1 'polypeptide(L)'
;HRSRISAGWGDVATIIPWQHYMAYGDLRMLERQYPSMKKWVDYITSQTENDLWSKGNSYGDWVFFSYADDKDGRSAVTIRPFIQQCFYAHSLDLVVRTARLLGRTEDAAKYEALHKRAVDAFRNEYVTPNGMLVSDTQTAYTLALMFDLLPEAQRAGAAKRLVDNVNRYGHITTGFLGTPYICEVLTRFGYEDVAYELLLNKKIPSWLYPISMGATTIWERWNSMLPNGMVNSNSMVSFNHYAYGAIGDWLYRWAAGLQEAAPGFREIRIKPYLNDHFTSMKAEQRTPYG
;
A
#
# COMPACT_ATOMS: atom_id res chain seq x y z
N HIS A 1 -1.35 8.43 -28.21
CA HIS A 1 -1.63 7.80 -26.92
C HIS A 1 -1.55 8.86 -25.83
N ARG A 2 -2.69 9.30 -25.30
CA ARG A 2 -2.70 10.01 -24.00
C ARG A 2 -2.33 8.96 -22.95
N SER A 3 -1.07 9.00 -22.48
CA SER A 3 -0.64 8.16 -21.37
C SER A 3 -1.53 8.47 -20.16
N ARG A 4 -2.27 7.47 -19.69
CA ARG A 4 -3.00 7.60 -18.44
C ARG A 4 -1.98 7.63 -17.32
N ILE A 5 -1.88 8.76 -16.63
CA ILE A 5 -1.02 8.91 -15.47
C ILE A 5 -1.86 8.50 -14.28
N SER A 6 -1.42 7.47 -13.58
CA SER A 6 -2.15 6.89 -12.47
C SER A 6 -1.27 6.78 -11.24
N ALA A 7 -1.79 7.28 -10.13
CA ALA A 7 -1.20 7.07 -8.81
C ALA A 7 -1.01 5.57 -8.54
N GLY A 8 0.05 5.22 -7.85
CA GLY A 8 0.49 3.86 -7.60
C GLY A 8 1.26 3.25 -8.78
N TRP A 9 0.77 3.37 -10.02
CA TRP A 9 1.48 2.85 -11.21
C TRP A 9 2.65 3.71 -11.63
N GLY A 10 2.47 5.04 -11.67
CA GLY A 10 3.54 5.96 -12.01
C GLY A 10 4.57 6.12 -10.89
N ASP A 11 4.13 5.94 -9.65
CA ASP A 11 4.97 6.05 -8.45
C ASP A 11 6.01 4.92 -8.34
N VAL A 12 5.95 3.92 -9.23
CA VAL A 12 7.05 2.96 -9.44
C VAL A 12 8.39 3.67 -9.65
N ALA A 13 8.39 4.87 -10.24
CA ALA A 13 9.57 5.69 -10.47
C ALA A 13 10.30 6.09 -9.17
N THR A 14 9.59 6.18 -8.05
CA THR A 14 10.15 6.54 -6.74
C THR A 14 10.21 5.34 -5.80
N ILE A 15 9.18 4.50 -5.80
CA ILE A 15 9.04 3.38 -4.87
C ILE A 15 10.07 2.29 -5.18
N ILE A 16 10.23 1.86 -6.44
CA ILE A 16 11.12 0.75 -6.77
C ILE A 16 12.60 1.08 -6.49
N PRO A 17 13.15 2.24 -6.87
CA PRO A 17 14.53 2.58 -6.51
C PRO A 17 14.77 2.59 -5.00
N TRP A 18 13.80 3.09 -4.22
CA TRP A 18 13.89 3.08 -2.77
C TRP A 18 13.84 1.67 -2.19
N GLN A 19 12.90 0.84 -2.61
CA GLN A 19 12.79 -0.56 -2.16
C GLN A 19 14.03 -1.36 -2.54
N HIS A 20 14.58 -1.15 -3.73
CA HIS A 20 15.83 -1.78 -4.14
C HIS A 20 16.99 -1.38 -3.21
N TYR A 21 17.09 -0.09 -2.87
CA TYR A 21 18.09 0.38 -1.93
C TYR A 21 17.92 -0.26 -0.54
N MET A 22 16.71 -0.33 -0.02
CA MET A 22 16.43 -0.98 1.25
C MET A 22 16.81 -2.47 1.23
N ALA A 23 16.45 -3.19 0.16
CA ALA A 23 16.72 -4.61 0.05
C ALA A 23 18.19 -4.97 -0.16
N TYR A 24 18.95 -4.14 -0.91
CA TYR A 24 20.32 -4.48 -1.34
C TYR A 24 21.39 -3.53 -0.82
N GLY A 25 21.05 -2.38 -0.28
CA GLY A 25 22.00 -1.35 0.14
C GLY A 25 22.73 -0.67 -1.02
N ASP A 26 22.29 -0.87 -2.27
CA ASP A 26 22.95 -0.31 -3.46
C ASP A 26 22.56 1.14 -3.71
N LEU A 27 23.39 2.05 -3.18
CA LEU A 27 23.20 3.49 -3.34
C LEU A 27 23.32 3.94 -4.81
N ARG A 28 24.11 3.22 -5.64
CA ARG A 28 24.29 3.54 -7.07
C ARG A 28 22.99 3.46 -7.84
N MET A 29 22.07 2.57 -7.45
CA MET A 29 20.74 2.47 -8.05
C MET A 29 19.95 3.75 -7.77
N LEU A 30 19.94 4.25 -6.51
CA LEU A 30 19.28 5.51 -6.17
C LEU A 30 19.88 6.67 -6.95
N GLU A 31 21.23 6.78 -7.00
CA GLU A 31 21.92 7.84 -7.74
C GLU A 31 21.54 7.84 -9.22
N ARG A 32 21.52 6.65 -9.85
CA ARG A 32 21.14 6.48 -11.28
C ARG A 32 19.68 6.86 -11.53
N GLN A 33 18.77 6.51 -10.62
CA GLN A 33 17.33 6.73 -10.79
C GLN A 33 16.87 8.09 -10.26
N TYR A 34 17.66 8.78 -9.46
CA TYR A 34 17.31 10.06 -8.88
C TYR A 34 16.76 11.09 -9.87
N PRO A 35 17.34 11.28 -11.08
CA PRO A 35 16.77 12.18 -12.07
C PRO A 35 15.35 11.81 -12.52
N SER A 36 15.02 10.51 -12.62
CA SER A 36 13.66 10.07 -12.98
C SER A 36 12.68 10.20 -11.82
N MET A 37 13.14 9.97 -10.59
CA MET A 37 12.35 10.22 -9.37
C MET A 37 11.93 11.69 -9.28
N LYS A 38 12.88 12.62 -9.49
CA LYS A 38 12.61 14.07 -9.55
C LYS A 38 11.61 14.42 -10.64
N LYS A 39 11.83 13.93 -11.87
CA LYS A 39 10.92 14.20 -12.99
C LYS A 39 9.49 13.76 -12.69
N TRP A 40 9.32 12.66 -12.00
CA TRP A 40 8.00 12.16 -11.61
C TRP A 40 7.31 13.12 -10.65
N VAL A 41 7.94 13.48 -9.53
CA VAL A 41 7.33 14.39 -8.55
C VAL A 41 7.18 15.82 -9.10
N ASP A 42 8.13 16.34 -9.89
CA ASP A 42 8.02 17.65 -10.54
C ASP A 42 6.84 17.66 -11.53
N TYR A 43 6.63 16.55 -12.27
CA TYR A 43 5.48 16.40 -13.14
C TYR A 43 4.17 16.43 -12.35
N ILE A 44 4.05 15.62 -11.28
CA ILE A 44 2.85 15.65 -10.43
C ILE A 44 2.63 17.08 -9.88
N THR A 45 3.66 17.71 -9.35
CA THR A 45 3.61 19.09 -8.84
C THR A 45 3.04 20.06 -9.88
N SER A 46 3.39 19.90 -11.14
CA SER A 46 2.84 20.72 -12.24
C SER A 46 1.35 20.47 -12.52
N GLN A 47 0.81 19.37 -12.02
CA GLN A 47 -0.62 18.99 -12.16
C GLN A 47 -1.45 19.31 -10.92
N THR A 48 -0.82 19.80 -9.83
CA THR A 48 -1.52 20.17 -8.61
C THR A 48 -2.20 21.54 -8.73
N GLU A 49 -3.26 21.70 -7.97
CA GLU A 49 -3.91 22.97 -7.70
C GLU A 49 -4.04 23.13 -6.19
N ASN A 50 -3.50 24.22 -5.63
CA ASN A 50 -3.40 24.42 -4.17
C ASN A 50 -2.71 23.23 -3.46
N ASP A 51 -1.62 22.71 -4.02
CA ASP A 51 -0.86 21.56 -3.54
C ASP A 51 -1.67 20.23 -3.51
N LEU A 52 -2.86 20.17 -4.12
CA LEU A 52 -3.68 18.97 -4.28
C LEU A 52 -3.57 18.39 -5.69
N TRP A 53 -3.21 17.11 -5.78
CA TRP A 53 -3.24 16.35 -7.02
C TRP A 53 -4.63 15.71 -7.21
N SER A 54 -5.56 16.48 -7.73
CA SER A 54 -6.95 16.05 -7.95
C SER A 54 -7.31 15.85 -9.42
N LYS A 55 -6.44 16.31 -10.34
CA LYS A 55 -6.66 16.24 -11.79
C LYS A 55 -6.09 14.95 -12.37
N GLY A 56 -6.61 14.57 -13.54
CA GLY A 56 -6.13 13.42 -14.29
C GLY A 56 -7.05 12.20 -14.20
N ASN A 57 -6.68 11.15 -14.91
CA ASN A 57 -7.46 9.93 -15.02
C ASN A 57 -6.74 8.76 -14.36
N SER A 58 -6.73 8.76 -13.02
CA SER A 58 -6.17 7.67 -12.22
C SER A 58 -7.08 6.43 -12.25
N TYR A 59 -6.50 5.24 -12.13
CA TYR A 59 -7.24 3.98 -11.96
C TYR A 59 -7.89 3.88 -10.58
N GLY A 60 -7.38 4.60 -9.57
CA GLY A 60 -7.81 4.45 -8.19
C GLY A 60 -7.31 3.15 -7.56
N ASP A 61 -8.02 2.64 -6.57
CA ASP A 61 -7.71 1.34 -5.98
C ASP A 61 -8.29 0.22 -6.85
N TRP A 62 -7.57 -0.16 -7.91
CA TRP A 62 -8.06 -1.02 -8.97
C TRP A 62 -8.43 -2.42 -8.44
N VAL A 63 -9.53 -2.98 -8.94
CA VAL A 63 -10.08 -4.30 -8.50
C VAL A 63 -10.43 -4.34 -7.01
N PHE A 64 -10.80 -3.20 -6.41
CA PHE A 64 -11.36 -3.16 -5.06
C PHE A 64 -12.74 -3.84 -4.99
N PHE A 65 -13.19 -4.17 -3.79
CA PHE A 65 -14.55 -4.68 -3.55
C PHE A 65 -15.61 -3.63 -3.94
N SER A 66 -16.52 -3.98 -4.83
CA SER A 66 -17.49 -3.08 -5.43
C SER A 66 -18.95 -3.51 -5.17
N TYR A 67 -19.90 -2.67 -5.53
CA TYR A 67 -21.33 -3.01 -5.45
C TYR A 67 -21.70 -4.26 -6.26
N ALA A 68 -20.99 -4.56 -7.36
CA ALA A 68 -21.20 -5.77 -8.13
C ALA A 68 -20.80 -7.05 -7.38
N ASP A 69 -19.96 -6.91 -6.35
CA ASP A 69 -19.47 -8.03 -5.53
C ASP A 69 -20.26 -8.19 -4.23
N ASP A 70 -21.08 -7.19 -3.85
CA ASP A 70 -21.83 -7.17 -2.59
C ASP A 70 -23.35 -7.16 -2.84
N LYS A 71 -24.01 -8.25 -2.45
CA LYS A 71 -25.47 -8.41 -2.58
C LYS A 71 -26.26 -7.42 -1.72
N ASP A 72 -25.68 -6.93 -0.64
CA ASP A 72 -26.28 -5.96 0.27
C ASP A 72 -26.11 -4.52 -0.20
N GLY A 73 -25.50 -4.29 -1.37
CA GLY A 73 -25.34 -2.99 -2.00
C GLY A 73 -24.29 -2.09 -1.35
N ARG A 74 -23.43 -2.64 -0.49
CA ARG A 74 -22.30 -1.88 0.09
C ARG A 74 -21.18 -1.70 -0.94
N SER A 75 -20.39 -0.64 -0.81
CA SER A 75 -19.22 -0.43 -1.65
C SER A 75 -18.06 0.16 -0.85
N ALA A 76 -16.86 -0.29 -1.19
CA ALA A 76 -15.61 0.16 -0.58
C ALA A 76 -14.88 1.21 -1.45
N VAL A 77 -15.62 2.08 -2.12
CA VAL A 77 -15.04 3.09 -3.02
C VAL A 77 -14.22 4.11 -2.25
N THR A 78 -12.92 4.14 -2.53
CA THR A 78 -12.03 5.24 -2.15
C THR A 78 -11.91 6.22 -3.30
N ILE A 79 -12.18 7.50 -3.07
CA ILE A 79 -12.14 8.50 -4.15
C ILE A 79 -10.72 8.62 -4.72
N ARG A 80 -10.63 8.72 -6.05
CA ARG A 80 -9.35 8.77 -6.76
C ARG A 80 -8.44 9.92 -6.34
N PRO A 81 -8.94 11.17 -6.18
CA PRO A 81 -8.10 12.28 -5.70
C PRO A 81 -7.44 12.04 -4.34
N PHE A 82 -8.15 11.36 -3.41
CA PHE A 82 -7.57 10.95 -2.14
C PHE A 82 -6.33 10.05 -2.33
N ILE A 83 -6.48 9.01 -3.15
CA ILE A 83 -5.39 8.07 -3.45
C ILE A 83 -4.22 8.79 -4.15
N GLN A 84 -4.53 9.66 -5.13
CA GLN A 84 -3.54 10.46 -5.82
C GLN A 84 -2.72 11.30 -4.84
N GLN A 85 -3.36 11.98 -3.91
CA GLN A 85 -2.69 12.80 -2.92
C GLN A 85 -1.82 11.97 -1.96
N CYS A 86 -2.29 10.78 -1.54
CA CYS A 86 -1.49 9.86 -0.72
C CYS A 86 -0.18 9.48 -1.42
N PHE A 87 -0.23 9.06 -2.68
CA PHE A 87 0.95 8.66 -3.44
C PHE A 87 1.85 9.83 -3.80
N TYR A 88 1.29 11.01 -4.05
CA TYR A 88 2.08 12.22 -4.27
C TYR A 88 2.92 12.57 -3.04
N ALA A 89 2.31 12.63 -1.86
CA ALA A 89 3.02 12.89 -0.62
C ALA A 89 4.09 11.82 -0.35
N HIS A 90 3.77 10.54 -0.54
CA HIS A 90 4.73 9.45 -0.37
C HIS A 90 5.90 9.54 -1.35
N SER A 91 5.65 9.80 -2.63
CA SER A 91 6.71 9.98 -3.62
C SER A 91 7.62 11.17 -3.30
N LEU A 92 7.08 12.27 -2.80
CA LEU A 92 7.87 13.41 -2.30
C LEU A 92 8.78 13.01 -1.12
N ASP A 93 8.26 12.28 -0.14
CA ASP A 93 9.04 11.79 1.00
C ASP A 93 10.23 10.92 0.53
N LEU A 94 9.99 9.99 -0.41
CA LEU A 94 11.04 9.14 -0.97
C LEU A 94 12.11 9.95 -1.71
N VAL A 95 11.73 11.02 -2.43
CA VAL A 95 12.69 11.93 -3.08
C VAL A 95 13.49 12.71 -2.04
N VAL A 96 12.88 13.18 -0.95
CA VAL A 96 13.57 13.86 0.15
C VAL A 96 14.61 12.95 0.79
N ARG A 97 14.23 11.73 1.16
CA ARG A 97 15.12 10.74 1.74
C ARG A 97 16.29 10.42 0.81
N THR A 98 16.00 10.23 -0.48
CA THR A 98 17.03 9.96 -1.49
C THR A 98 17.98 11.15 -1.66
N ALA A 99 17.44 12.37 -1.72
CA ALA A 99 18.25 13.60 -1.83
C ALA A 99 19.23 13.74 -0.64
N ARG A 100 18.76 13.47 0.57
CA ARG A 100 19.58 13.48 1.79
C ARG A 100 20.70 12.45 1.73
N LEU A 101 20.39 11.21 1.33
CA LEU A 101 21.39 10.14 1.17
C LEU A 101 22.46 10.47 0.13
N LEU A 102 22.06 11.15 -0.95
CA LEU A 102 22.97 11.56 -2.03
C LEU A 102 23.67 12.91 -1.78
N GLY A 103 23.49 13.54 -0.61
CA GLY A 103 24.08 14.83 -0.27
C GLY A 103 23.54 16.01 -1.11
N ARG A 104 22.34 15.89 -1.70
CA ARG A 104 21.68 16.92 -2.50
C ARG A 104 20.86 17.85 -1.60
N THR A 105 21.54 18.69 -0.84
CA THR A 105 20.94 19.52 0.23
C THR A 105 19.87 20.49 -0.26
N GLU A 106 20.09 21.16 -1.40
CA GLU A 106 19.13 22.10 -1.99
C GLU A 106 17.84 21.37 -2.44
N ASP A 107 18.01 20.24 -3.13
CA ASP A 107 16.88 19.40 -3.53
C ASP A 107 16.12 18.87 -2.30
N ALA A 108 16.84 18.41 -1.27
CA ALA A 108 16.21 17.94 -0.03
C ALA A 108 15.34 19.03 0.60
N ALA A 109 15.84 20.26 0.72
CA ALA A 109 15.06 21.37 1.28
C ALA A 109 13.84 21.74 0.39
N LYS A 110 14.05 21.78 -0.94
CA LYS A 110 12.95 22.05 -1.90
C LYS A 110 11.82 21.03 -1.77
N TYR A 111 12.15 19.73 -1.83
CA TYR A 111 11.13 18.68 -1.83
C TYR A 111 10.53 18.45 -0.44
N GLU A 112 11.25 18.73 0.63
CA GLU A 112 10.70 18.72 1.99
C GLU A 112 9.62 19.80 2.17
N ALA A 113 9.86 21.00 1.66
CA ALA A 113 8.86 22.07 1.67
C ALA A 113 7.62 21.69 0.85
N LEU A 114 7.80 21.02 -0.31
CA LEU A 114 6.70 20.50 -1.13
C LEU A 114 5.94 19.39 -0.40
N HIS A 115 6.66 18.43 0.21
CA HIS A 115 6.06 17.33 0.98
C HIS A 115 5.19 17.88 2.11
N LYS A 116 5.72 18.85 2.88
CA LYS A 116 4.95 19.47 3.96
C LYS A 116 3.65 20.08 3.44
N ARG A 117 3.69 20.86 2.35
CA ARG A 117 2.48 21.46 1.75
C ARG A 117 1.50 20.41 1.25
N ALA A 118 1.98 19.35 0.60
CA ALA A 118 1.15 18.24 0.13
C ALA A 118 0.45 17.50 1.27
N VAL A 119 1.13 17.30 2.41
CA VAL A 119 0.55 16.69 3.62
C VAL A 119 -0.44 17.65 4.28
N ASP A 120 -0.14 18.94 4.38
CA ASP A 120 -1.06 19.93 4.93
C ASP A 120 -2.34 20.05 4.07
N ALA A 121 -2.19 20.04 2.73
CA ALA A 121 -3.30 20.02 1.78
C ALA A 121 -4.16 18.76 1.94
N PHE A 122 -3.52 17.58 2.08
CA PHE A 122 -4.22 16.31 2.37
C PHE A 122 -5.06 16.41 3.64
N ARG A 123 -4.47 16.91 4.73
CA ARG A 123 -5.16 17.05 6.02
C ARG A 123 -6.35 17.99 5.94
N ASN A 124 -6.19 19.12 5.27
CA ASN A 124 -7.24 20.13 5.12
C ASN A 124 -8.41 19.63 4.26
N GLU A 125 -8.14 18.89 3.21
CA GLU A 125 -9.15 18.45 2.25
C GLU A 125 -9.83 17.14 2.66
N TYR A 126 -9.08 16.18 3.23
CA TYR A 126 -9.55 14.81 3.38
C TYR A 126 -9.72 14.33 4.82
N VAL A 127 -9.36 15.14 5.82
CA VAL A 127 -9.39 14.73 7.22
C VAL A 127 -10.26 15.69 8.03
N THR A 128 -11.25 15.13 8.73
CA THR A 128 -12.07 15.93 9.64
C THR A 128 -11.33 16.22 10.95
N PRO A 129 -11.75 17.23 11.73
CA PRO A 129 -11.11 17.56 13.03
C PRO A 129 -11.02 16.39 14.01
N ASN A 130 -11.95 15.42 13.93
CA ASN A 130 -11.98 14.22 14.78
C ASN A 130 -11.29 12.99 14.13
N GLY A 131 -10.52 13.20 13.05
CA GLY A 131 -9.71 12.16 12.40
C GLY A 131 -10.49 11.18 11.53
N MET A 132 -11.72 11.50 11.11
CA MET A 132 -12.41 10.75 10.06
C MET A 132 -11.85 11.16 8.70
N LEU A 133 -11.81 10.19 7.79
CA LEU A 133 -11.42 10.42 6.40
C LEU A 133 -12.67 10.61 5.52
N VAL A 134 -12.54 11.41 4.47
CA VAL A 134 -13.62 11.64 3.49
C VAL A 134 -14.12 10.35 2.84
N SER A 135 -13.25 9.35 2.74
CA SER A 135 -13.60 7.98 2.36
C SER A 135 -13.44 7.07 3.58
N ASP A 136 -14.55 6.56 4.13
CA ASP A 136 -14.54 5.60 5.25
C ASP A 136 -14.32 4.17 4.74
N THR A 137 -13.12 3.91 4.17
CA THR A 137 -12.77 2.65 3.53
C THR A 137 -11.46 2.08 4.07
N GLN A 138 -11.29 0.74 3.95
CA GLN A 138 -10.04 0.08 4.34
C GLN A 138 -8.84 0.70 3.63
N THR A 139 -8.92 0.94 2.32
CA THR A 139 -7.85 1.54 1.53
C THR A 139 -7.50 2.95 1.99
N ALA A 140 -8.50 3.78 2.31
CA ALA A 140 -8.25 5.14 2.74
C ALA A 140 -7.46 5.19 4.06
N TYR A 141 -7.91 4.46 5.09
CA TYR A 141 -7.19 4.40 6.37
C TYR A 141 -5.81 3.75 6.21
N THR A 142 -5.71 2.69 5.40
CA THR A 142 -4.45 2.01 5.13
C THR A 142 -3.42 2.96 4.53
N LEU A 143 -3.74 3.67 3.46
CA LEU A 143 -2.80 4.58 2.81
C LEU A 143 -2.45 5.79 3.68
N ALA A 144 -3.42 6.38 4.36
CA ALA A 144 -3.18 7.51 5.26
C ALA A 144 -2.25 7.17 6.44
N LEU A 145 -2.38 5.94 6.98
CA LEU A 145 -1.54 5.44 8.06
C LEU A 145 -0.18 4.94 7.57
N MET A 146 -0.14 4.25 6.42
CA MET A 146 1.11 3.72 5.85
C MET A 146 2.09 4.82 5.49
N PHE A 147 1.58 5.92 4.94
CA PHE A 147 2.39 7.05 4.48
C PHE A 147 2.48 8.19 5.51
N ASP A 148 2.08 7.95 6.75
CA ASP A 148 2.17 8.89 7.88
C ASP A 148 1.51 10.27 7.63
N LEU A 149 0.41 10.31 6.88
CA LEU A 149 -0.25 11.55 6.46
C LEU A 149 -1.07 12.21 7.57
N LEU A 150 -1.53 11.42 8.55
CA LEU A 150 -2.34 11.92 9.67
C LEU A 150 -1.47 12.54 10.76
N PRO A 151 -1.99 13.52 11.50
CA PRO A 151 -1.39 13.95 12.76
C PRO A 151 -1.23 12.77 13.71
N GLU A 152 -0.11 12.71 14.43
CA GLU A 152 0.19 11.57 15.31
C GLU A 152 -0.92 11.26 16.31
N ALA A 153 -1.49 12.28 16.92
CA ALA A 153 -2.61 12.15 17.88
C ALA A 153 -3.88 11.48 17.28
N GLN A 154 -4.02 11.46 15.94
CA GLN A 154 -5.17 10.89 15.27
C GLN A 154 -4.91 9.45 14.74
N ARG A 155 -3.65 9.01 14.67
CA ARG A 155 -3.28 7.73 14.03
C ARG A 155 -3.88 6.52 14.71
N ALA A 156 -3.84 6.46 16.04
CA ALA A 156 -4.44 5.35 16.79
C ALA A 156 -5.96 5.26 16.57
N GLY A 157 -6.65 6.40 16.55
CA GLY A 157 -8.08 6.46 16.24
C GLY A 157 -8.41 6.04 14.81
N ALA A 158 -7.57 6.40 13.84
CA ALA A 158 -7.71 5.98 12.45
C ALA A 158 -7.46 4.48 12.28
N ALA A 159 -6.48 3.91 12.98
CA ALA A 159 -6.23 2.46 12.99
C ALA A 159 -7.41 1.69 13.56
N LYS A 160 -8.01 2.18 14.67
CA LYS A 160 -9.24 1.59 15.20
C LYS A 160 -10.39 1.63 14.19
N ARG A 161 -10.57 2.73 13.45
CA ARG A 161 -11.59 2.82 12.39
C ARG A 161 -11.33 1.85 11.25
N LEU A 162 -10.05 1.59 10.90
CA LEU A 162 -9.69 0.54 9.95
C LEU A 162 -10.17 -0.82 10.45
N VAL A 163 -9.90 -1.17 11.71
CA VAL A 163 -10.37 -2.40 12.34
C VAL A 163 -11.89 -2.50 12.36
N ASP A 164 -12.57 -1.42 12.76
CA ASP A 164 -14.04 -1.37 12.77
C ASP A 164 -14.62 -1.58 11.36
N ASN A 165 -13.94 -1.06 10.33
CA ASN A 165 -14.32 -1.26 8.93
C ASN A 165 -14.10 -2.72 8.49
N VAL A 166 -12.95 -3.33 8.82
CA VAL A 166 -12.69 -4.75 8.56
C VAL A 166 -13.78 -5.62 9.21
N ASN A 167 -14.09 -5.38 10.49
CA ASN A 167 -15.09 -6.12 11.23
C ASN A 167 -16.50 -5.97 10.63
N ARG A 168 -16.85 -4.76 10.18
CA ARG A 168 -18.13 -4.47 9.53
C ARG A 168 -18.34 -5.25 8.24
N TYR A 169 -17.29 -5.39 7.43
CA TYR A 169 -17.34 -6.19 6.20
C TYR A 169 -17.11 -7.67 6.45
N GLY A 170 -16.31 -8.03 7.46
CA GLY A 170 -15.89 -9.41 7.75
C GLY A 170 -14.85 -9.95 6.76
N HIS A 171 -14.27 -9.11 5.93
CA HIS A 171 -13.28 -9.48 4.93
C HIS A 171 -12.50 -8.26 4.40
N ILE A 172 -11.44 -8.51 3.62
CA ILE A 172 -10.70 -7.48 2.90
C ILE A 172 -11.56 -6.84 1.80
N THR A 173 -11.46 -5.50 1.65
CA THR A 173 -12.20 -4.78 0.60
C THR A 173 -11.28 -3.98 -0.30
N THR A 174 -9.98 -3.97 -0.04
CA THR A 174 -8.98 -3.22 -0.78
C THR A 174 -8.74 -3.81 -2.18
N GLY A 175 -8.34 -2.95 -3.10
CA GLY A 175 -7.80 -3.32 -4.40
C GLY A 175 -6.27 -3.36 -4.41
N PHE A 176 -5.66 -3.14 -5.57
CA PHE A 176 -4.22 -3.28 -5.77
C PHE A 176 -3.38 -2.29 -4.96
N LEU A 177 -3.91 -1.12 -4.61
CA LEU A 177 -3.15 -0.10 -3.90
C LEU A 177 -3.29 -0.17 -2.38
N GLY A 178 -4.40 -0.70 -1.86
CA GLY A 178 -4.58 -0.88 -0.42
C GLY A 178 -4.07 -2.24 0.08
N THR A 179 -4.24 -3.30 -0.71
CA THR A 179 -3.88 -4.68 -0.31
C THR A 179 -2.42 -4.86 0.12
N PRO A 180 -1.41 -4.24 -0.54
CA PRO A 180 -0.02 -4.41 -0.14
C PRO A 180 0.31 -3.94 1.27
N TYR A 181 -0.48 -3.01 1.81
CA TYR A 181 -0.15 -2.29 3.04
C TYR A 181 -1.07 -2.63 4.22
N ILE A 182 -2.28 -3.17 3.99
CA ILE A 182 -3.29 -3.29 5.05
C ILE A 182 -2.82 -4.17 6.22
N CYS A 183 -2.24 -5.33 5.97
CA CYS A 183 -1.77 -6.22 7.03
C CYS A 183 -0.59 -5.62 7.79
N GLU A 184 0.31 -4.91 7.11
CA GLU A 184 1.40 -4.16 7.75
C GLU A 184 0.85 -3.07 8.67
N VAL A 185 -0.08 -2.23 8.18
CA VAL A 185 -0.68 -1.16 8.97
C VAL A 185 -1.38 -1.72 10.21
N LEU A 186 -2.19 -2.76 10.06
CA LEU A 186 -2.84 -3.43 11.19
C LEU A 186 -1.81 -3.87 12.23
N THR A 187 -0.74 -4.54 11.80
CA THR A 187 0.31 -5.03 12.70
C THR A 187 1.12 -3.89 13.36
N ARG A 188 1.41 -2.81 12.62
CA ARG A 188 2.10 -1.62 13.17
C ARG A 188 1.33 -0.97 14.33
N PHE A 189 0.01 -1.07 14.32
CA PHE A 189 -0.86 -0.49 15.35
C PHE A 189 -1.35 -1.50 16.39
N GLY A 190 -0.79 -2.72 16.43
CA GLY A 190 -1.09 -3.73 17.45
C GLY A 190 -2.38 -4.52 17.18
N TYR A 191 -2.79 -4.62 15.92
CA TYR A 191 -3.96 -5.39 15.46
C TYR A 191 -3.54 -6.56 14.57
N GLU A 192 -2.45 -7.25 14.92
CA GLU A 192 -1.94 -8.41 14.18
C GLU A 192 -2.96 -9.54 14.05
N ASP A 193 -3.80 -9.75 15.06
CA ASP A 193 -4.86 -10.76 15.00
C ASP A 193 -5.84 -10.48 13.86
N VAL A 194 -6.21 -9.21 13.65
CA VAL A 194 -7.09 -8.80 12.54
C VAL A 194 -6.38 -9.01 11.18
N ALA A 195 -5.07 -8.79 11.10
CA ALA A 195 -4.30 -9.10 9.90
C ALA A 195 -4.30 -10.60 9.59
N TYR A 196 -4.15 -11.45 10.62
CA TYR A 196 -4.28 -12.91 10.48
C TYR A 196 -5.71 -13.35 10.10
N GLU A 197 -6.73 -12.73 10.66
CA GLU A 197 -8.12 -13.00 10.25
C GLU A 197 -8.35 -12.72 8.75
N LEU A 198 -7.80 -11.63 8.24
CA LEU A 198 -7.84 -11.33 6.81
C LEU A 198 -7.11 -12.38 5.98
N LEU A 199 -5.88 -12.77 6.39
CA LEU A 199 -5.07 -13.78 5.71
C LEU A 199 -5.78 -15.14 5.67
N LEU A 200 -6.36 -15.57 6.79
CA LEU A 200 -6.92 -16.92 6.98
C LEU A 200 -8.37 -17.05 6.52
N ASN A 201 -8.99 -15.95 6.09
CA ASN A 201 -10.34 -15.99 5.53
C ASN A 201 -10.38 -16.86 4.27
N LYS A 202 -11.37 -17.75 4.18
CA LYS A 202 -11.58 -18.67 3.05
C LYS A 202 -12.73 -18.25 2.12
N LYS A 203 -13.49 -17.20 2.50
CA LYS A 203 -14.61 -16.68 1.70
C LYS A 203 -14.10 -15.57 0.77
N ILE A 204 -14.78 -15.36 -0.35
CA ILE A 204 -14.51 -14.24 -1.26
C ILE A 204 -14.90 -12.91 -0.57
N PRO A 205 -14.04 -11.89 -0.66
CA PRO A 205 -12.67 -11.84 -1.17
C PRO A 205 -11.64 -12.28 -0.12
N SER A 206 -10.68 -13.09 -0.50
CA SER A 206 -9.56 -13.52 0.38
C SER A 206 -8.44 -14.18 -0.42
N TRP A 207 -7.24 -14.31 0.18
CA TRP A 207 -6.12 -15.07 -0.39
C TRP A 207 -6.37 -16.58 -0.44
N LEU A 208 -7.11 -17.13 0.54
CA LEU A 208 -7.31 -18.58 0.63
C LEU A 208 -8.45 -19.09 -0.25
N TYR A 209 -9.35 -18.22 -0.71
CA TYR A 209 -10.40 -18.64 -1.63
C TYR A 209 -9.83 -19.19 -2.95
N PRO A 210 -8.96 -18.46 -3.70
CA PRO A 210 -8.32 -19.02 -4.89
C PRO A 210 -7.63 -20.37 -4.63
N ILE A 211 -6.94 -20.49 -3.49
CA ILE A 211 -6.26 -21.74 -3.11
C ILE A 211 -7.29 -22.88 -2.93
N SER A 212 -8.42 -22.61 -2.29
CA SER A 212 -9.50 -23.61 -2.13
C SER A 212 -10.14 -24.04 -3.46
N MET A 213 -10.02 -23.21 -4.49
CA MET A 213 -10.42 -23.48 -5.87
C MET A 213 -9.33 -24.14 -6.72
N GLY A 214 -8.18 -24.52 -6.13
CA GLY A 214 -7.07 -25.21 -6.79
C GLY A 214 -6.06 -24.26 -7.45
N ALA A 215 -6.03 -22.99 -7.10
CA ALA A 215 -5.04 -22.04 -7.65
C ALA A 215 -3.62 -22.41 -7.25
N THR A 216 -2.72 -22.35 -8.22
CA THR A 216 -1.27 -22.49 -8.04
C THR A 216 -0.51 -21.18 -8.29
N THR A 217 -1.23 -20.14 -8.66
CA THR A 217 -0.75 -18.79 -8.97
C THR A 217 -1.64 -17.76 -8.30
N ILE A 218 -1.15 -16.54 -8.15
CA ILE A 218 -1.97 -15.40 -7.69
C ILE A 218 -2.88 -14.95 -8.84
N TRP A 219 -4.17 -14.81 -8.56
CA TRP A 219 -5.16 -14.32 -9.50
C TRP A 219 -5.27 -12.80 -9.49
N GLU A 220 -5.66 -12.21 -10.62
CA GLU A 220 -5.86 -10.78 -10.76
C GLU A 220 -7.07 -10.28 -9.93
N ARG A 221 -8.14 -11.07 -9.92
CA ARG A 221 -9.35 -10.83 -9.14
C ARG A 221 -9.53 -11.96 -8.13
N TRP A 222 -9.95 -11.65 -6.91
CA TRP A 222 -10.21 -12.66 -5.88
C TRP A 222 -11.11 -13.80 -6.34
N ASN A 223 -12.07 -13.48 -7.19
CA ASN A 223 -13.07 -14.40 -7.76
C ASN A 223 -12.89 -14.56 -9.28
N SER A 224 -11.66 -14.63 -9.79
CA SER A 224 -11.41 -14.93 -11.22
C SER A 224 -12.07 -16.25 -11.64
N MET A 225 -12.17 -17.21 -10.74
CA MET A 225 -13.05 -18.37 -10.83
C MET A 225 -14.17 -18.25 -9.80
N LEU A 226 -15.39 -18.48 -10.22
CA LEU A 226 -16.58 -18.45 -9.36
C LEU A 226 -16.72 -19.75 -8.56
N PRO A 227 -17.52 -19.77 -7.47
CA PRO A 227 -17.73 -20.99 -6.65
C PRO A 227 -18.27 -22.20 -7.42
N ASN A 228 -18.95 -21.96 -8.55
CA ASN A 228 -19.45 -23.03 -9.44
C ASN A 228 -18.39 -23.56 -10.43
N GLY A 229 -17.12 -23.12 -10.31
CA GLY A 229 -16.03 -23.52 -11.19
C GLY A 229 -15.97 -22.79 -12.53
N MET A 230 -16.88 -21.87 -12.80
CA MET A 230 -16.85 -21.08 -14.05
C MET A 230 -15.88 -19.90 -13.91
N VAL A 231 -15.25 -19.53 -15.02
CA VAL A 231 -14.49 -18.28 -15.10
C VAL A 231 -15.44 -17.11 -14.95
N ASN A 232 -15.06 -16.13 -14.14
CA ASN A 232 -15.84 -14.92 -13.97
C ASN A 232 -15.99 -14.17 -15.31
N SER A 233 -17.19 -13.82 -15.67
CA SER A 233 -17.48 -13.12 -16.95
C SER A 233 -17.07 -11.63 -16.96
N ASN A 234 -16.64 -11.08 -15.80
CA ASN A 234 -16.10 -9.73 -15.75
C ASN A 234 -14.72 -9.68 -16.42
N SER A 235 -14.27 -8.47 -16.76
CA SER A 235 -12.88 -8.23 -17.15
C SER A 235 -11.92 -8.37 -15.96
N MET A 236 -10.62 -8.39 -16.22
CA MET A 236 -9.56 -8.48 -15.19
C MET A 236 -9.63 -9.80 -14.41
N VAL A 237 -9.60 -10.91 -15.11
CA VAL A 237 -9.71 -12.27 -14.54
C VAL A 237 -8.50 -13.15 -14.85
N SER A 238 -7.33 -12.55 -15.08
CA SER A 238 -6.10 -13.31 -15.27
C SER A 238 -5.84 -14.25 -14.09
N PHE A 239 -5.44 -15.48 -14.39
CA PHE A 239 -5.03 -16.47 -13.39
C PHE A 239 -3.54 -16.37 -13.02
N ASN A 240 -2.84 -15.38 -13.54
CA ASN A 240 -1.42 -15.16 -13.24
C ASN A 240 -1.14 -13.66 -13.18
N HIS A 241 -1.35 -13.07 -11.99
CA HIS A 241 -1.16 -11.64 -11.74
C HIS A 241 -0.54 -11.42 -10.36
N TYR A 242 0.54 -10.65 -10.27
CA TYR A 242 1.35 -10.56 -9.06
C TYR A 242 0.75 -9.71 -7.92
N ALA A 243 -0.19 -8.80 -8.19
CA ALA A 243 -0.53 -7.70 -7.27
C ALA A 243 -0.91 -8.17 -5.85
N TYR A 244 -1.81 -9.14 -5.72
CA TYR A 244 -2.20 -9.66 -4.41
C TYR A 244 -1.16 -10.57 -3.75
N GLY A 245 -0.12 -10.97 -4.48
CA GLY A 245 1.05 -11.66 -3.93
C GLY A 245 1.90 -10.81 -2.99
N ALA A 246 1.63 -9.51 -2.90
CA ALA A 246 2.25 -8.61 -1.93
C ALA A 246 2.13 -9.08 -0.47
N ILE A 247 1.15 -9.94 -0.14
CA ILE A 247 1.04 -10.58 1.18
C ILE A 247 2.31 -11.34 1.59
N GLY A 248 3.10 -11.81 0.61
CA GLY A 248 4.38 -12.46 0.87
C GLY A 248 5.36 -11.59 1.63
N ASP A 249 5.39 -10.28 1.36
CA ASP A 249 6.21 -9.34 2.11
C ASP A 249 5.80 -9.28 3.59
N TRP A 250 4.49 -9.21 3.88
CA TRP A 250 3.99 -9.23 5.25
C TRP A 250 4.30 -10.55 5.97
N LEU A 251 4.22 -11.69 5.27
CA LEU A 251 4.57 -13.00 5.84
C LEU A 251 6.04 -13.05 6.29
N TYR A 252 6.96 -12.52 5.51
CA TYR A 252 8.38 -12.45 5.86
C TYR A 252 8.66 -11.40 6.93
N ARG A 253 8.25 -10.17 6.70
CA ARG A 253 8.64 -9.02 7.53
C ARG A 253 7.92 -8.97 8.87
N TRP A 254 6.67 -9.38 8.90
CA TRP A 254 5.82 -9.23 10.09
C TRP A 254 5.50 -10.57 10.72
N ALA A 255 4.86 -11.49 10.01
CA ALA A 255 4.49 -12.77 10.59
C ALA A 255 5.73 -13.55 11.06
N ALA A 256 6.71 -13.77 10.18
CA ALA A 256 8.00 -14.36 10.55
C ALA A 256 8.95 -13.39 11.25
N GLY A 257 8.70 -12.09 11.16
CA GLY A 257 9.41 -11.05 11.85
C GLY A 257 10.83 -10.76 11.36
N LEU A 258 11.12 -11.09 10.11
CA LEU A 258 12.45 -10.92 9.52
C LEU A 258 12.49 -9.59 8.74
N GLN A 259 12.98 -8.52 9.36
CA GLN A 259 12.96 -7.16 8.81
C GLN A 259 14.38 -6.61 8.64
N GLU A 260 14.60 -5.87 7.54
CA GLU A 260 15.77 -5.01 7.44
C GLU A 260 15.63 -3.82 8.41
N ALA A 261 16.57 -3.71 9.36
CA ALA A 261 16.70 -2.55 10.24
C ALA A 261 17.62 -1.49 9.64
N ALA A 262 18.49 -1.89 8.69
CA ALA A 262 19.29 -1.00 7.87
C ALA A 262 19.35 -1.51 6.43
N PRO A 263 19.59 -0.61 5.43
CA PRO A 263 19.62 -0.98 4.02
C PRO A 263 20.56 -2.16 3.73
N GLY A 264 20.10 -3.09 2.90
CA GLY A 264 20.83 -4.30 2.52
C GLY A 264 20.91 -5.35 3.61
N PHE A 265 20.03 -5.29 4.62
CA PHE A 265 20.08 -6.18 5.78
C PHE A 265 21.40 -6.08 6.57
N ARG A 266 22.07 -4.91 6.55
CA ARG A 266 23.26 -4.66 7.36
C ARG A 266 22.95 -4.82 8.85
N GLU A 267 21.75 -4.44 9.24
CA GLU A 267 21.15 -4.73 10.54
C GLU A 267 19.81 -5.44 10.30
N ILE A 268 19.57 -6.48 11.07
CA ILE A 268 18.36 -7.30 10.95
C ILE A 268 17.59 -7.18 12.26
N ARG A 269 16.32 -6.88 12.15
CA ARG A 269 15.38 -6.98 13.27
C ARG A 269 14.62 -8.30 13.16
N ILE A 270 14.68 -9.10 14.23
CA ILE A 270 13.91 -10.35 14.33
C ILE A 270 12.84 -10.13 15.41
N LYS A 271 11.60 -10.01 14.96
CA LYS A 271 10.43 -9.84 15.85
C LYS A 271 9.23 -10.53 15.21
N PRO A 272 9.03 -11.83 15.41
CA PRO A 272 7.86 -12.53 14.88
C PRO A 272 6.60 -12.08 15.63
N TYR A 273 5.51 -11.98 14.87
CA TYR A 273 4.16 -11.75 15.39
C TYR A 273 3.39 -13.06 15.26
N LEU A 274 3.51 -13.89 16.30
CA LEU A 274 2.94 -15.23 16.33
C LEU A 274 1.43 -15.19 16.55
N ASN A 275 0.74 -16.20 16.02
CA ASN A 275 -0.68 -16.38 16.17
C ASN A 275 -0.98 -17.87 16.39
N ASP A 276 -1.98 -18.19 17.20
CA ASP A 276 -2.32 -19.56 17.59
C ASP A 276 -2.79 -20.46 16.43
N HIS A 277 -3.04 -19.88 15.25
CA HIS A 277 -3.38 -20.65 14.05
C HIS A 277 -2.19 -21.37 13.41
N PHE A 278 -0.96 -21.04 13.80
CA PHE A 278 0.27 -21.65 13.27
C PHE A 278 1.01 -22.41 14.38
N THR A 279 1.28 -23.68 14.14
CA THR A 279 2.07 -24.52 15.05
C THR A 279 3.58 -24.31 14.92
N SER A 280 4.02 -23.80 13.77
CA SER A 280 5.42 -23.49 13.50
C SER A 280 5.52 -22.46 12.37
N MET A 281 6.61 -21.72 12.37
CA MET A 281 6.96 -20.78 11.30
C MET A 281 8.45 -20.87 11.02
N LYS A 282 8.82 -20.94 9.75
CA LYS A 282 10.20 -20.92 9.28
C LYS A 282 10.33 -19.91 8.15
N ALA A 283 11.30 -19.01 8.25
CA ALA A 283 11.68 -18.10 7.19
C ALA A 283 13.19 -18.13 7.00
N GLU A 284 13.62 -18.03 5.75
CA GLU A 284 15.02 -17.94 5.36
C GLU A 284 15.17 -16.78 4.39
N GLN A 285 16.15 -15.93 4.63
CA GLN A 285 16.47 -14.79 3.78
C GLN A 285 17.97 -14.79 3.50
N ARG A 286 18.32 -14.91 2.23
CA ARG A 286 19.71 -14.73 1.82
C ARG A 286 19.99 -13.23 1.66
N THR A 287 20.94 -12.72 2.40
CA THR A 287 21.31 -11.30 2.38
C THR A 287 22.66 -11.12 1.67
N PRO A 288 23.07 -9.88 1.34
CA PRO A 288 24.42 -9.60 0.84
C PRO A 288 25.54 -10.01 1.79
N TYR A 289 25.23 -10.28 3.07
CA TYR A 289 26.19 -10.63 4.12
C TYR A 289 26.11 -12.10 4.54
N GLY A 290 25.25 -12.90 3.94
CA GLY A 290 25.07 -14.33 4.24
C GLY A 290 23.64 -14.77 4.46
#